data_1b91be6179583055f15b414d4934b4e9
#
_entry.id   1b91be6179583055f15b414d4934b4e9
#
_cell.length_a   1.000
_cell.length_b   1.000
_cell.length_c   1.000
_cell.angle_alpha   90.00
_cell.angle_beta   90.00
_cell.angle_gamma   90.00
#
_symmetry.space_group_name_H-M   'P 1'
#
loop_
_entity.id
_entity.type
_entity.pdbx_description
1 polymer ?
#
loop_
_entity_poly.entity_id
_entity_poly.type
_entity_poly.pdbx_seq_one_letter_code
_entity_poly.pdbx_strand_id
1 'polypeptide(L)'
;MAAALDSSAQALRTRLAAAVALTAMTVLFAGLAVVAFVYFGDLVVGLLWLLVFACFGWLVLTRRGVVRLLAVPLTLLGLVAVLLQLGLGGLLLLSLLFGVLTVFGTAARYACRHDHPTLHSVTRSASCAPAARNGVLIINPKSGGGKAQRFNLVEEARTRNVETLLLEPGDDLRELATRAAVGGADVIGMAGGDGSQAIVASVAMQHDVAHVCIPAGTRNHFALDLGLDRDDVIGALDAFTDGVERRIDLARVNEHVFVNNASLGVYARVVQSKCYRDGKLRTWKRMLPEMLGRGAAPIDLQFETPGGRCSTSCSTTPTAARARPGPSAACSQRCGRAARSLGG
;
A
#
# COMPACT_ATOMS: atom_id res chain seq x y z
N MET A 1 -27.01 19.96 15.79
CA MET A 1 -28.09 19.00 15.46
C MET A 1 -27.99 18.51 14.01
N ALA A 2 -27.77 19.35 13.00
CA ALA A 2 -27.59 18.92 11.61
C ALA A 2 -26.39 18.01 11.37
N ALA A 3 -25.21 18.30 11.94
CA ALA A 3 -24.01 17.49 11.80
C ALA A 3 -24.12 16.09 12.43
N ALA A 4 -24.92 15.94 13.50
CA ALA A 4 -25.17 14.63 14.13
C ALA A 4 -26.13 13.76 13.30
N LEU A 5 -27.07 14.38 12.59
CA LEU A 5 -27.99 13.69 11.67
C LEU A 5 -27.25 13.21 10.41
N ASP A 6 -26.30 14.00 9.91
CA ASP A 6 -25.51 13.65 8.73
C ASP A 6 -24.54 12.50 9.03
N SER A 7 -23.89 12.49 10.20
CA SER A 7 -23.02 11.38 10.62
C SER A 7 -23.80 10.06 10.82
N SER A 8 -25.02 10.11 11.31
CA SER A 8 -25.87 8.93 11.47
C SER A 8 -26.34 8.37 10.13
N ALA A 9 -26.68 9.24 9.17
CA ALA A 9 -27.06 8.85 7.82
C ALA A 9 -25.89 8.22 7.05
N GLN A 10 -24.69 8.74 7.24
CA GLN A 10 -23.47 8.20 6.63
C GLN A 10 -23.10 6.82 7.21
N ALA A 11 -23.17 6.66 8.54
CA ALA A 11 -22.97 5.36 9.19
C ALA A 11 -24.00 4.31 8.73
N LEU A 12 -25.24 4.72 8.47
CA LEU A 12 -26.26 3.82 7.92
C LEU A 12 -25.92 3.38 6.47
N ARG A 13 -25.47 4.32 5.63
CA ARG A 13 -25.08 4.03 4.24
C ARG A 13 -23.91 3.07 4.16
N THR A 14 -22.88 3.21 5.01
CA THR A 14 -21.74 2.29 5.06
C THR A 14 -22.14 0.90 5.55
N ARG A 15 -23.01 0.80 6.58
CA ARG A 15 -23.56 -0.48 7.05
C ARG A 15 -24.40 -1.19 5.98
N LEU A 16 -25.23 -0.43 5.25
CA LEU A 16 -25.99 -0.97 4.12
C LEU A 16 -25.08 -1.45 2.99
N ALA A 17 -24.04 -0.69 2.64
CA ALA A 17 -23.08 -1.13 1.63
C ALA A 17 -22.31 -2.40 2.05
N ALA A 18 -21.91 -2.52 3.32
CA ALA A 18 -21.31 -3.73 3.85
C ALA A 18 -22.27 -4.93 3.83
N ALA A 19 -23.54 -4.73 4.19
CA ALA A 19 -24.58 -5.77 4.11
C ALA A 19 -24.82 -6.22 2.67
N VAL A 20 -24.87 -5.30 1.71
CA VAL A 20 -24.99 -5.61 0.27
C VAL A 20 -23.77 -6.39 -0.23
N ALA A 21 -22.57 -6.03 0.19
CA ALA A 21 -21.36 -6.78 -0.17
C ALA A 21 -21.38 -8.20 0.39
N LEU A 22 -21.76 -8.40 1.66
CA LEU A 22 -21.86 -9.72 2.29
C LEU A 22 -22.93 -10.57 1.64
N THR A 23 -24.11 -10.02 1.35
CA THR A 23 -25.18 -10.76 0.66
C THR A 23 -24.77 -11.14 -0.75
N ALA A 24 -24.13 -10.25 -1.51
CA ALA A 24 -23.60 -10.55 -2.84
C ALA A 24 -22.56 -11.68 -2.80
N MET A 25 -21.68 -11.68 -1.82
CA MET A 25 -20.70 -12.75 -1.59
C MET A 25 -21.37 -14.08 -1.28
N THR A 26 -22.37 -14.08 -0.39
CA THR A 26 -23.12 -15.30 -0.02
C THR A 26 -23.86 -15.88 -1.22
N VAL A 27 -24.55 -15.03 -2.00
CA VAL A 27 -25.23 -15.45 -3.23
C VAL A 27 -24.24 -16.01 -4.24
N LEU A 28 -23.07 -15.40 -4.38
CA LEU A 28 -22.00 -15.87 -5.26
C LEU A 28 -21.53 -17.28 -4.87
N PHE A 29 -21.20 -17.51 -3.59
CA PHE A 29 -20.74 -18.81 -3.13
C PHE A 29 -21.84 -19.88 -3.21
N ALA A 30 -23.07 -19.55 -2.84
CA ALA A 30 -24.20 -20.46 -2.97
C ALA A 30 -24.47 -20.83 -4.42
N GLY A 31 -24.46 -19.84 -5.32
CA GLY A 31 -24.61 -20.05 -6.75
C GLY A 31 -23.51 -20.91 -7.36
N LEU A 32 -22.25 -20.66 -6.98
CA LEU A 32 -21.10 -21.47 -7.40
C LEU A 32 -21.23 -22.93 -6.89
N ALA A 33 -21.66 -23.12 -5.65
CA ALA A 33 -21.87 -24.47 -5.08
C ALA A 33 -22.97 -25.24 -5.83
N VAL A 34 -24.09 -24.59 -6.15
CA VAL A 34 -25.17 -25.19 -6.95
C VAL A 34 -24.69 -25.54 -8.35
N VAL A 35 -24.01 -24.63 -9.02
CA VAL A 35 -23.43 -24.87 -10.35
C VAL A 35 -22.43 -26.01 -10.30
N ALA A 36 -21.53 -26.04 -9.32
CA ALA A 36 -20.57 -27.12 -9.17
C ALA A 36 -21.25 -28.47 -8.93
N PHE A 37 -22.33 -28.51 -8.16
CA PHE A 37 -23.05 -29.73 -7.88
C PHE A 37 -23.86 -30.23 -9.09
N VAL A 38 -24.62 -29.33 -9.76
CA VAL A 38 -25.51 -29.68 -10.86
C VAL A 38 -24.72 -30.02 -12.14
N TYR A 39 -23.66 -29.26 -12.40
CA TYR A 39 -22.86 -29.38 -13.63
C TYR A 39 -21.49 -30.03 -13.41
N PHE A 40 -21.33 -30.82 -12.37
CA PHE A 40 -20.03 -31.42 -12.01
C PHE A 40 -19.42 -32.20 -13.17
N GLY A 41 -20.22 -33.03 -13.87
CA GLY A 41 -19.78 -33.79 -15.05
C GLY A 41 -19.30 -32.90 -16.19
N ASP A 42 -20.07 -31.87 -16.50
CA ASP A 42 -19.74 -30.91 -17.58
C ASP A 42 -18.51 -30.07 -17.23
N LEU A 43 -18.34 -29.71 -15.95
CA LEU A 43 -17.13 -29.01 -15.47
C LEU A 43 -15.89 -29.88 -15.62
N VAL A 44 -15.97 -31.17 -15.31
CA VAL A 44 -14.84 -32.10 -15.48
C VAL A 44 -14.47 -32.23 -16.97
N VAL A 45 -15.45 -32.41 -17.85
CA VAL A 45 -15.23 -32.49 -19.30
C VAL A 45 -14.66 -31.18 -19.83
N GLY A 46 -15.20 -30.03 -19.40
CA GLY A 46 -14.69 -28.71 -19.78
C GLY A 46 -13.25 -28.48 -19.33
N LEU A 47 -12.91 -28.91 -18.11
CA LEU A 47 -11.54 -28.84 -17.58
C LEU A 47 -10.57 -29.72 -18.40
N LEU A 48 -11.00 -30.92 -18.80
CA LEU A 48 -10.19 -31.79 -19.66
C LEU A 48 -9.91 -31.14 -21.02
N TRP A 49 -10.92 -30.53 -21.67
CA TRP A 49 -10.74 -29.80 -22.92
C TRP A 49 -9.84 -28.57 -22.77
N LEU A 50 -9.94 -27.86 -21.65
CA LEU A 50 -9.05 -26.73 -21.32
C LEU A 50 -7.61 -27.22 -21.16
N LEU A 51 -7.41 -28.38 -20.56
CA LEU A 51 -6.09 -28.99 -20.38
C LEU A 51 -5.49 -29.39 -21.75
N VAL A 52 -6.30 -29.97 -22.64
CA VAL A 52 -5.90 -30.28 -24.02
C VAL A 52 -5.49 -29.00 -24.75
N PHE A 53 -6.33 -27.96 -24.70
CA PHE A 53 -6.00 -26.65 -25.28
C PHE A 53 -4.70 -26.07 -24.74
N ALA A 54 -4.50 -26.08 -23.42
CA ALA A 54 -3.30 -25.53 -22.78
C ALA A 54 -2.04 -26.32 -23.14
N CYS A 55 -2.10 -27.66 -23.09
CA CYS A 55 -0.95 -28.52 -23.41
C CYS A 55 -0.51 -28.39 -24.86
N PHE A 56 -1.46 -28.48 -25.79
CA PHE A 56 -1.13 -28.38 -27.22
C PHE A 56 -0.81 -26.93 -27.62
N GLY A 57 -1.46 -25.94 -27.03
CA GLY A 57 -1.10 -24.52 -27.16
C GLY A 57 0.32 -24.24 -26.69
N TRP A 58 0.74 -24.83 -25.60
CA TRP A 58 2.11 -24.76 -25.12
C TRP A 58 3.11 -25.37 -26.12
N LEU A 59 2.77 -26.51 -26.72
CA LEU A 59 3.59 -27.14 -27.76
C LEU A 59 3.68 -26.29 -29.03
N VAL A 60 2.59 -25.63 -29.43
CA VAL A 60 2.59 -24.67 -30.56
C VAL A 60 3.56 -23.52 -30.31
N LEU A 61 3.63 -23.02 -29.06
CA LEU A 61 4.46 -21.88 -28.68
C LEU A 61 5.94 -22.28 -28.50
N THR A 62 6.20 -23.50 -28.01
CA THR A 62 7.55 -23.91 -27.59
C THR A 62 8.29 -24.78 -28.61
N ARG A 63 7.57 -25.47 -29.50
CA ARG A 63 8.16 -26.41 -30.46
C ARG A 63 8.15 -25.85 -31.89
N ARG A 64 9.01 -26.40 -32.74
CA ARG A 64 9.13 -26.07 -34.19
C ARG A 64 9.02 -27.32 -35.04
N GLY A 65 8.78 -27.14 -36.32
CA GLY A 65 8.70 -28.26 -37.28
C GLY A 65 7.42 -29.08 -37.14
N VAL A 66 7.51 -30.40 -37.39
CA VAL A 66 6.38 -31.31 -37.45
C VAL A 66 5.53 -31.34 -36.18
N VAL A 67 6.18 -31.27 -35.02
CA VAL A 67 5.47 -31.25 -33.73
C VAL A 67 4.54 -30.04 -33.59
N ARG A 68 4.98 -28.87 -34.03
CA ARG A 68 4.12 -27.66 -34.08
C ARG A 68 2.96 -27.84 -35.06
N LEU A 69 3.22 -28.39 -36.22
CA LEU A 69 2.20 -28.60 -37.26
C LEU A 69 1.07 -29.52 -36.77
N LEU A 70 1.42 -30.61 -36.04
CA LEU A 70 0.46 -31.52 -35.44
C LEU A 70 -0.25 -30.94 -34.18
N ALA A 71 0.41 -30.05 -33.44
CA ALA A 71 -0.16 -29.45 -32.26
C ALA A 71 -1.23 -28.38 -32.59
N VAL A 72 -1.14 -27.68 -33.74
CA VAL A 72 -2.10 -26.64 -34.15
C VAL A 72 -3.54 -27.16 -34.25
N PRO A 73 -3.85 -28.23 -34.99
CA PRO A 73 -5.22 -28.74 -35.09
C PRO A 73 -5.77 -29.23 -33.77
N LEU A 74 -4.94 -29.82 -32.89
CA LEU A 74 -5.35 -30.27 -31.56
C LEU A 74 -5.60 -29.09 -30.60
N THR A 75 -4.86 -28.01 -30.73
CA THR A 75 -5.15 -26.76 -30.01
C THR A 75 -6.46 -26.17 -30.44
N LEU A 76 -6.72 -26.11 -31.78
CA LEU A 76 -8.00 -25.61 -32.33
C LEU A 76 -9.16 -26.49 -31.90
N LEU A 77 -8.99 -27.80 -31.91
CA LEU A 77 -10.01 -28.75 -31.45
C LEU A 77 -10.36 -28.52 -29.98
N GLY A 78 -9.33 -28.39 -29.10
CA GLY A 78 -9.51 -28.08 -27.69
C GLY A 78 -10.24 -26.75 -27.48
N LEU A 79 -9.88 -25.71 -28.26
CA LEU A 79 -10.54 -24.39 -28.18
C LEU A 79 -12.02 -24.49 -28.59
N VAL A 80 -12.32 -25.15 -29.72
CA VAL A 80 -13.70 -25.33 -30.22
C VAL A 80 -14.51 -26.13 -29.18
N ALA A 81 -13.94 -27.20 -28.62
CA ALA A 81 -14.62 -28.02 -27.62
C ALA A 81 -14.94 -27.22 -26.35
N VAL A 82 -14.03 -26.37 -25.85
CA VAL A 82 -14.27 -25.46 -24.72
C VAL A 82 -15.39 -24.47 -25.05
N LEU A 83 -15.39 -23.88 -26.26
CA LEU A 83 -16.42 -22.92 -26.68
C LEU A 83 -17.79 -23.58 -26.82
N LEU A 84 -17.86 -24.79 -27.35
CA LEU A 84 -19.11 -25.56 -27.44
C LEU A 84 -19.64 -25.97 -26.07
N GLN A 85 -18.75 -26.36 -25.13
CA GLN A 85 -19.09 -26.71 -23.76
C GLN A 85 -19.64 -25.49 -22.99
N LEU A 86 -19.06 -24.27 -23.23
CA LEU A 86 -19.57 -23.06 -22.61
C LEU A 86 -21.00 -22.71 -23.05
N GLY A 87 -21.35 -22.94 -24.32
CA GLY A 87 -22.68 -22.66 -24.86
C GLY A 87 -23.28 -21.31 -24.45
N LEU A 88 -24.53 -21.05 -24.81
CA LEU A 88 -25.24 -19.82 -24.39
C LEU A 88 -25.47 -19.77 -22.90
N GLY A 89 -25.77 -20.89 -22.26
CA GLY A 89 -26.00 -21.00 -20.79
C GLY A 89 -24.77 -20.66 -19.99
N GLY A 90 -23.59 -21.11 -20.43
CA GLY A 90 -22.31 -20.78 -19.77
C GLY A 90 -21.96 -19.30 -19.91
N LEU A 91 -22.23 -18.69 -21.04
CA LEU A 91 -22.01 -17.25 -21.28
C LEU A 91 -22.93 -16.40 -20.37
N LEU A 92 -24.19 -16.78 -20.22
CA LEU A 92 -25.14 -16.10 -19.34
C LEU A 92 -24.71 -16.23 -17.88
N LEU A 93 -24.26 -17.43 -17.46
CA LEU A 93 -23.75 -17.67 -16.13
C LEU A 93 -22.49 -16.82 -15.82
N LEU A 94 -21.54 -16.76 -16.75
CA LEU A 94 -20.35 -15.92 -16.62
C LEU A 94 -20.71 -14.43 -16.54
N SER A 95 -21.68 -13.98 -17.32
CA SER A 95 -22.16 -12.59 -17.28
C SER A 95 -22.81 -12.26 -15.93
N LEU A 96 -23.62 -13.17 -15.40
CA LEU A 96 -24.24 -13.03 -14.09
C LEU A 96 -23.18 -13.00 -12.97
N LEU A 97 -22.21 -13.91 -13.04
CA LEU A 97 -21.09 -13.98 -12.10
C LEU A 97 -20.27 -12.68 -12.08
N PHE A 98 -19.98 -12.15 -13.27
CA PHE A 98 -19.28 -10.88 -13.42
C PHE A 98 -20.10 -9.71 -12.86
N GLY A 99 -21.41 -9.70 -13.09
CA GLY A 99 -22.33 -8.71 -12.52
C GLY A 99 -22.31 -8.71 -10.99
N VAL A 100 -22.45 -9.89 -10.37
CA VAL A 100 -22.41 -10.05 -8.91
C VAL A 100 -21.04 -9.63 -8.34
N LEU A 101 -19.95 -10.01 -9.01
CA LEU A 101 -18.60 -9.62 -8.58
C LEU A 101 -18.37 -8.11 -8.68
N THR A 102 -18.96 -7.47 -9.68
CA THR A 102 -18.90 -6.00 -9.85
C THR A 102 -19.69 -5.30 -8.74
N VAL A 103 -20.89 -5.78 -8.43
CA VAL A 103 -21.70 -5.27 -7.30
C VAL A 103 -20.95 -5.44 -5.98
N PHE A 104 -20.40 -6.61 -5.73
CA PHE A 104 -19.57 -6.86 -4.56
C PHE A 104 -18.38 -5.91 -4.48
N GLY A 105 -17.61 -5.78 -5.56
CA GLY A 105 -16.42 -4.95 -5.61
C GLY A 105 -16.72 -3.46 -5.40
N THR A 106 -17.80 -2.96 -5.97
CA THR A 106 -18.23 -1.55 -5.79
C THR A 106 -18.77 -1.30 -4.39
N ALA A 107 -19.59 -2.19 -3.86
CA ALA A 107 -20.14 -2.09 -2.51
C ALA A 107 -19.03 -2.22 -1.44
N ALA A 108 -18.10 -3.15 -1.61
CA ALA A 108 -16.95 -3.32 -0.73
C ALA A 108 -16.02 -2.11 -0.75
N ARG A 109 -15.73 -1.56 -1.95
CA ARG A 109 -14.95 -0.32 -2.07
C ARG A 109 -15.64 0.86 -1.39
N TYR A 110 -16.95 0.98 -1.53
CA TYR A 110 -17.71 2.03 -0.87
C TYR A 110 -17.66 1.86 0.66
N ALA A 111 -17.92 0.65 1.18
CA ALA A 111 -17.83 0.36 2.61
C ALA A 111 -16.42 0.63 3.17
N CYS A 112 -15.36 0.13 2.51
CA CYS A 112 -13.98 0.31 2.96
C CYS A 112 -13.46 1.74 2.84
N ARG A 113 -13.96 2.55 1.90
CA ARG A 113 -13.58 3.96 1.79
C ARG A 113 -14.08 4.80 2.96
N HIS A 114 -15.21 4.42 3.55
CA HIS A 114 -15.84 5.16 4.64
C HIS A 114 -15.51 4.60 6.04
N ASP A 115 -14.91 3.42 6.13
CA ASP A 115 -14.46 2.81 7.38
C ASP A 115 -12.98 3.12 7.67
N HIS A 116 -12.64 4.40 7.72
CA HIS A 116 -11.45 4.85 8.45
C HIS A 116 -11.85 5.51 9.78
N PRO A 117 -12.45 4.75 10.73
CA PRO A 117 -12.79 5.27 12.05
C PRO A 117 -11.54 5.63 12.86
N THR A 118 -10.36 5.13 12.44
CA THR A 118 -9.08 5.40 13.10
C THR A 118 -8.63 6.87 12.99
N LEU A 119 -9.09 7.60 11.96
CA LEU A 119 -8.77 9.03 11.83
C LEU A 119 -9.65 9.90 12.74
N HIS A 120 -10.89 9.51 13.02
CA HIS A 120 -11.78 10.30 13.89
C HIS A 120 -11.48 10.17 15.39
N SER A 121 -10.89 9.06 15.84
CA SER A 121 -10.48 8.90 17.26
C SER A 121 -9.20 9.69 17.57
N VAL A 122 -8.35 9.95 16.59
CA VAL A 122 -7.12 10.73 16.73
C VAL A 122 -7.38 12.23 16.62
N THR A 123 -8.53 12.66 16.09
CA THR A 123 -8.90 14.08 15.91
C THR A 123 -9.12 14.83 17.24
N ARG A 124 -9.14 14.13 18.39
CA ARG A 124 -9.32 14.77 19.70
C ARG A 124 -8.17 15.66 20.16
N SER A 125 -7.01 15.59 19.49
CA SER A 125 -5.81 16.36 19.88
C SER A 125 -5.21 17.17 18.73
N ALA A 126 -5.97 17.43 17.67
CA ALA A 126 -5.48 18.28 16.58
C ALA A 126 -5.68 19.75 16.93
N SER A 127 -4.61 20.53 17.01
CA SER A 127 -4.62 21.97 17.25
C SER A 127 -4.27 22.72 15.96
N CYS A 128 -4.85 23.91 15.77
CA CYS A 128 -4.35 24.82 14.74
C CYS A 128 -2.91 25.19 15.10
N ALA A 129 -2.01 25.00 14.14
CA ALA A 129 -0.60 25.34 14.32
C ALA A 129 -0.35 26.74 13.75
N PRO A 130 0.43 27.60 14.43
CA PRO A 130 0.87 28.87 13.85
C PRO A 130 1.73 28.60 12.61
N ALA A 131 1.85 29.57 11.70
CA ALA A 131 2.78 29.49 10.59
C ALA A 131 4.19 29.22 11.10
N ALA A 132 4.96 28.42 10.35
CA ALA A 132 6.36 28.19 10.67
C ALA A 132 7.14 29.52 10.61
N ARG A 133 7.97 29.76 11.62
CA ARG A 133 8.86 30.93 11.65
C ARG A 133 10.18 30.60 10.94
N ASN A 134 10.69 29.40 11.17
CA ASN A 134 11.93 28.86 10.59
C ASN A 134 11.60 27.49 9.99
N GLY A 135 10.76 27.44 8.94
CA GLY A 135 10.44 26.20 8.25
C GLY A 135 11.59 25.76 7.35
N VAL A 136 12.01 24.50 7.47
CA VAL A 136 13.04 23.90 6.60
C VAL A 136 12.46 22.71 5.87
N LEU A 137 12.55 22.66 4.55
CA LEU A 137 12.13 21.54 3.70
C LEU A 137 13.35 20.83 3.12
N ILE A 138 13.55 19.58 3.51
CA ILE A 138 14.56 18.71 2.91
C ILE A 138 13.95 18.04 1.68
N ILE A 139 14.61 18.15 0.53
CA ILE A 139 14.12 17.65 -0.74
C ILE A 139 15.04 16.55 -1.26
N ASN A 140 14.50 15.36 -1.53
CA ASN A 140 15.20 14.32 -2.28
C ASN A 140 14.85 14.43 -3.78
N PRO A 141 15.75 14.98 -4.63
CA PRO A 141 15.45 15.23 -6.04
C PRO A 141 15.22 13.97 -6.86
N LYS A 142 15.74 12.82 -6.40
CA LYS A 142 15.60 11.52 -7.09
C LYS A 142 14.31 10.78 -6.70
N SER A 143 13.59 11.25 -5.71
CA SER A 143 12.39 10.57 -5.21
C SER A 143 11.24 10.67 -6.21
N GLY A 144 10.42 9.60 -6.30
CA GLY A 144 9.23 9.57 -7.13
C GLY A 144 9.44 9.85 -8.62
N GLY A 145 10.66 9.58 -9.15
CA GLY A 145 10.99 9.86 -10.55
C GLY A 145 11.12 11.34 -10.86
N GLY A 146 11.65 12.14 -9.92
CA GLY A 146 11.88 13.57 -10.10
C GLY A 146 10.65 14.44 -9.85
N LYS A 147 9.74 14.02 -8.96
CA LYS A 147 8.58 14.83 -8.58
C LYS A 147 8.98 16.22 -8.07
N ALA A 148 10.09 16.33 -7.35
CA ALA A 148 10.56 17.60 -6.82
C ALA A 148 10.79 18.66 -7.92
N GLN A 149 11.43 18.27 -9.03
CA GLN A 149 11.64 19.16 -10.18
C GLN A 149 10.35 19.40 -10.95
N ARG A 150 9.54 18.35 -11.16
CA ARG A 150 8.29 18.44 -11.91
C ARG A 150 7.30 19.41 -11.28
N PHE A 151 7.23 19.46 -9.98
CA PHE A 151 6.37 20.37 -9.22
C PHE A 151 7.06 21.63 -8.75
N ASN A 152 8.30 21.89 -9.19
CA ASN A 152 9.09 23.06 -8.84
C ASN A 152 9.12 23.35 -7.33
N LEU A 153 9.31 22.31 -6.51
CA LEU A 153 9.16 22.38 -5.05
C LEU A 153 10.05 23.40 -4.37
N VAL A 154 11.20 23.73 -4.93
CA VAL A 154 12.12 24.73 -4.37
C VAL A 154 11.47 26.11 -4.42
N GLU A 155 10.91 26.49 -5.56
CA GLU A 155 10.26 27.80 -5.71
C GLU A 155 8.92 27.85 -4.94
N GLU A 156 8.16 26.77 -4.96
CA GLU A 156 6.91 26.67 -4.19
C GLU A 156 7.14 26.77 -2.67
N ALA A 157 8.23 26.21 -2.16
CA ALA A 157 8.63 26.37 -0.76
C ALA A 157 9.06 27.80 -0.45
N ARG A 158 9.83 28.41 -1.38
CA ARG A 158 10.29 29.81 -1.25
C ARG A 158 9.13 30.80 -1.18
N THR A 159 8.08 30.62 -1.96
CA THR A 159 6.87 31.49 -1.90
C THR A 159 6.17 31.44 -0.52
N ARG A 160 6.42 30.38 0.24
CA ARG A 160 5.90 30.18 1.61
C ARG A 160 6.91 30.51 2.70
N ASN A 161 8.03 31.17 2.36
CA ASN A 161 9.15 31.49 3.26
C ASN A 161 9.74 30.25 3.96
N VAL A 162 9.83 29.13 3.24
CA VAL A 162 10.41 27.88 3.71
C VAL A 162 11.80 27.71 3.09
N GLU A 163 12.81 27.56 3.92
CA GLU A 163 14.17 27.24 3.49
C GLU A 163 14.23 25.83 2.89
N THR A 164 14.99 25.66 1.81
CA THR A 164 15.10 24.36 1.14
C THR A 164 16.51 23.81 1.20
N LEU A 165 16.65 22.54 1.61
CA LEU A 165 17.90 21.80 1.60
C LEU A 165 17.78 20.64 0.61
N LEU A 166 18.61 20.64 -0.43
CA LEU A 166 18.64 19.56 -1.42
C LEU A 166 19.54 18.43 -0.91
N LEU A 167 19.03 17.22 -0.95
CA LEU A 167 19.81 16.02 -0.62
C LEU A 167 20.70 15.66 -1.80
N GLU A 168 22.00 15.79 -1.65
CA GLU A 168 23.00 15.47 -2.66
C GLU A 168 23.42 13.98 -2.59
N PRO A 169 24.05 13.47 -3.67
CA PRO A 169 24.60 12.10 -3.63
C PRO A 169 25.77 12.01 -2.63
N GLY A 170 25.58 11.18 -1.61
CA GLY A 170 26.57 10.99 -0.53
C GLY A 170 26.21 11.64 0.78
N ASP A 171 25.20 12.53 0.81
CA ASP A 171 24.72 13.13 2.04
C ASP A 171 24.04 12.11 2.96
N ASP A 172 24.27 12.25 4.26
CA ASP A 172 23.49 11.59 5.28
C ASP A 172 22.24 12.43 5.60
N LEU A 173 21.07 11.89 5.22
CA LEU A 173 19.79 12.53 5.46
C LEU A 173 19.52 12.79 6.94
N ARG A 174 19.97 11.90 7.83
CA ARG A 174 19.83 12.07 9.28
C ARG A 174 20.65 13.27 9.78
N GLU A 175 21.90 13.37 9.33
CA GLU A 175 22.76 14.49 9.68
C GLU A 175 22.20 15.81 9.15
N LEU A 176 21.70 15.83 7.92
CA LEU A 176 21.08 17.01 7.32
C LEU A 176 19.85 17.47 8.12
N ALA A 177 18.98 16.54 8.51
CA ALA A 177 17.81 16.85 9.35
C ALA A 177 18.21 17.32 10.76
N THR A 178 19.25 16.70 11.34
CA THR A 178 19.76 17.10 12.66
C THR A 178 20.35 18.52 12.62
N ARG A 179 21.09 18.87 11.57
CA ARG A 179 21.60 20.24 11.39
C ARG A 179 20.47 21.27 11.28
N ALA A 180 19.39 20.93 10.57
CA ALA A 180 18.21 21.79 10.47
C ALA A 180 17.56 22.00 11.85
N ALA A 181 17.37 20.93 12.62
CA ALA A 181 16.78 20.99 13.97
C ALA A 181 17.63 21.81 14.93
N VAL A 182 18.94 21.54 14.98
CA VAL A 182 19.89 22.26 15.87
C VAL A 182 20.07 23.72 15.41
N GLY A 183 19.94 23.98 14.09
CA GLY A 183 19.96 25.31 13.50
C GLY A 183 18.75 26.19 13.84
N GLY A 184 17.79 25.67 14.62
CA GLY A 184 16.63 26.43 15.10
C GLY A 184 15.39 26.34 14.22
N ALA A 185 15.29 25.33 13.35
CA ALA A 185 14.04 25.04 12.65
C ALA A 185 12.94 24.68 13.64
N ASP A 186 11.79 25.35 13.53
CA ASP A 186 10.59 25.04 14.30
C ASP A 186 9.70 24.01 13.59
N VAL A 187 9.89 23.86 12.27
CA VAL A 187 9.20 22.89 11.43
C VAL A 187 10.16 22.30 10.40
N ILE A 188 10.26 20.98 10.34
CA ILE A 188 11.08 20.29 9.34
C ILE A 188 10.20 19.46 8.43
N GLY A 189 10.20 19.76 7.13
CA GLY A 189 9.51 18.97 6.11
C GLY A 189 10.46 18.03 5.38
N MET A 190 9.89 16.94 4.88
CA MET A 190 10.58 16.02 3.98
C MET A 190 9.81 15.83 2.68
N ALA A 191 10.38 16.22 1.55
CA ALA A 191 9.88 15.89 0.23
C ALA A 191 10.56 14.61 -0.27
N GLY A 192 9.91 13.46 -0.05
CA GLY A 192 10.49 12.17 -0.35
C GLY A 192 9.53 11.01 -0.20
N GLY A 193 10.06 9.78 -0.25
CA GLY A 193 9.29 8.55 0.00
C GLY A 193 9.28 8.17 1.48
N ASP A 194 8.49 7.13 1.82
CA ASP A 194 8.25 6.67 3.19
C ASP A 194 9.53 6.43 4.01
N GLY A 195 10.59 5.89 3.38
CA GLY A 195 11.87 5.69 4.06
C GLY A 195 12.56 6.99 4.47
N SER A 196 12.53 8.01 3.61
CA SER A 196 13.08 9.34 3.94
C SER A 196 12.22 10.05 4.98
N GLN A 197 10.90 9.92 4.88
CA GLN A 197 9.95 10.43 5.88
C GLN A 197 10.25 9.86 7.27
N ALA A 198 10.50 8.55 7.37
CA ALA A 198 10.79 7.90 8.64
C ALA A 198 12.07 8.47 9.32
N ILE A 199 13.12 8.71 8.52
CA ILE A 199 14.38 9.26 9.02
C ILE A 199 14.16 10.67 9.57
N VAL A 200 13.56 11.56 8.77
CA VAL A 200 13.35 12.97 9.17
C VAL A 200 12.35 13.07 10.31
N ALA A 201 11.26 12.30 10.30
CA ALA A 201 10.30 12.24 11.41
C ALA A 201 10.97 11.76 12.73
N SER A 202 11.93 10.82 12.65
CA SER A 202 12.65 10.36 13.84
C SER A 202 13.56 11.44 14.43
N VAL A 203 14.18 12.27 13.59
CA VAL A 203 14.99 13.41 14.04
C VAL A 203 14.09 14.50 14.62
N ALA A 204 13.00 14.84 13.93
CA ALA A 204 12.03 15.82 14.39
C ALA A 204 11.47 15.45 15.79
N MET A 205 11.16 14.16 15.99
CA MET A 205 10.76 13.64 17.30
C MET A 205 11.84 13.80 18.38
N GLN A 206 13.12 13.52 18.06
CA GLN A 206 14.23 13.63 19.01
C GLN A 206 14.49 15.06 19.47
N HIS A 207 14.20 16.04 18.61
CA HIS A 207 14.40 17.47 18.87
C HIS A 207 13.11 18.21 19.23
N ASP A 208 11.98 17.49 19.41
CA ASP A 208 10.62 18.04 19.66
C ASP A 208 10.22 19.12 18.64
N VAL A 209 10.58 18.93 17.37
CA VAL A 209 10.26 19.78 16.22
C VAL A 209 9.10 19.19 15.44
N ALA A 210 8.22 20.02 14.93
CA ALA A 210 7.11 19.56 14.11
C ALA A 210 7.60 19.04 12.74
N HIS A 211 7.01 17.95 12.26
CA HIS A 211 7.32 17.35 10.97
C HIS A 211 6.22 17.60 9.94
N VAL A 212 6.60 17.90 8.68
CA VAL A 212 5.69 18.04 7.54
C VAL A 212 5.99 16.99 6.47
N CYS A 213 4.98 16.17 6.14
CA CYS A 213 5.09 15.14 5.12
C CYS A 213 4.72 15.70 3.75
N ILE A 214 5.69 15.83 2.83
CA ILE A 214 5.47 16.16 1.42
C ILE A 214 5.57 14.88 0.57
N PRO A 215 4.47 14.43 -0.09
CA PRO A 215 4.37 13.12 -0.73
C PRO A 215 5.10 13.05 -2.09
N ALA A 216 6.40 13.31 -2.10
CA ALA A 216 7.21 13.30 -3.31
C ALA A 216 7.80 11.92 -3.67
N GLY A 217 7.43 10.86 -2.96
CA GLY A 217 7.85 9.48 -3.25
C GLY A 217 6.98 8.78 -4.30
N THR A 218 7.25 7.48 -4.52
CA THR A 218 6.50 6.66 -5.49
C THR A 218 5.18 6.14 -4.93
N ARG A 219 5.11 5.78 -3.64
CA ARG A 219 3.94 5.14 -3.03
C ARG A 219 3.26 6.01 -1.97
N ASN A 220 4.03 6.72 -1.16
CA ASN A 220 3.58 7.68 -0.14
C ASN A 220 2.50 7.11 0.80
N HIS A 221 2.74 5.92 1.34
CA HIS A 221 1.78 5.29 2.27
C HIS A 221 1.64 6.09 3.56
N PHE A 222 2.73 6.69 4.03
CA PHE A 222 2.69 7.56 5.20
C PHE A 222 1.75 8.76 5.02
N ALA A 223 1.77 9.39 3.86
CA ALA A 223 0.83 10.48 3.55
C ALA A 223 -0.62 10.00 3.61
N LEU A 224 -0.94 8.80 3.08
CA LEU A 224 -2.27 8.20 3.17
C LEU A 224 -2.69 7.94 4.62
N ASP A 225 -1.77 7.41 5.45
CA ASP A 225 -2.03 7.13 6.87
C ASP A 225 -2.27 8.43 7.66
N LEU A 226 -1.68 9.53 7.21
CA LEU A 226 -1.93 10.88 7.73
C LEU A 226 -3.25 11.49 7.23
N GLY A 227 -3.92 10.88 6.25
CA GLY A 227 -5.12 11.42 5.61
C GLY A 227 -4.82 12.53 4.58
N LEU A 228 -3.59 12.60 4.08
CA LEU A 228 -3.18 13.52 3.02
C LEU A 228 -3.45 12.91 1.65
N ASP A 229 -3.75 13.75 0.67
CA ASP A 229 -3.70 13.31 -0.73
C ASP A 229 -2.25 13.07 -1.13
N ARG A 230 -1.92 11.82 -1.43
CA ARG A 230 -0.57 11.40 -1.83
C ARG A 230 -0.11 11.95 -3.17
N ASP A 231 -1.03 12.50 -3.96
CA ASP A 231 -0.76 13.05 -5.29
C ASP A 231 -0.73 14.59 -5.28
N ASP A 232 -1.26 15.22 -4.22
CA ASP A 232 -1.20 16.68 -4.00
C ASP A 232 0.10 17.05 -3.27
N VAL A 233 1.17 17.20 -4.05
CA VAL A 233 2.51 17.53 -3.54
C VAL A 233 2.62 19.00 -3.15
N ILE A 234 1.96 19.89 -3.90
CA ILE A 234 2.03 21.35 -3.68
C ILE A 234 1.15 21.74 -2.48
N GLY A 235 -0.10 21.26 -2.41
CA GLY A 235 -0.98 21.56 -1.29
C GLY A 235 -0.47 21.04 0.06
N ALA A 236 0.38 20.00 0.05
CA ALA A 236 1.05 19.54 1.27
C ALA A 236 2.00 20.58 1.87
N LEU A 237 2.54 21.52 1.08
CA LEU A 237 3.40 22.62 1.56
C LEU A 237 2.62 23.63 2.41
N ASP A 238 1.31 23.74 2.25
CA ASP A 238 0.48 24.68 3.04
C ASP A 238 0.50 24.33 4.54
N ALA A 239 0.98 23.13 4.89
CA ALA A 239 1.21 22.74 6.28
C ALA A 239 2.27 23.61 7.00
N PHE A 240 3.12 24.30 6.28
CA PHE A 240 4.07 25.27 6.85
C PHE A 240 3.41 26.59 7.23
N THR A 241 2.34 26.99 6.53
CA THR A 241 1.70 28.31 6.70
C THR A 241 0.36 28.22 7.43
N ASP A 242 -0.52 27.32 7.02
CA ASP A 242 -1.84 27.10 7.60
C ASP A 242 -2.04 25.61 7.89
N GLY A 243 -1.39 25.12 8.93
CA GLY A 243 -1.36 23.73 9.29
C GLY A 243 -2.24 23.37 10.47
N VAL A 244 -2.49 22.07 10.60
CA VAL A 244 -3.04 21.44 11.80
C VAL A 244 -2.01 20.47 12.32
N GLU A 245 -1.65 20.64 13.57
CA GLU A 245 -0.66 19.80 14.24
C GLU A 245 -1.35 18.69 15.03
N ARG A 246 -0.81 17.50 14.95
CA ARG A 246 -1.23 16.34 15.76
C ARG A 246 -0.04 15.48 16.12
N ARG A 247 -0.13 14.80 17.25
CA ARG A 247 0.87 13.82 17.65
C ARG A 247 0.50 12.45 17.09
N ILE A 248 1.50 11.77 16.54
CA ILE A 248 1.38 10.41 16.01
C ILE A 248 2.46 9.53 16.61
N ASP A 249 2.16 8.23 16.72
CA ASP A 249 3.14 7.26 17.16
C ASP A 249 4.07 6.86 16.01
N LEU A 250 5.37 6.75 16.31
CA LEU A 250 6.35 6.16 15.41
C LEU A 250 6.74 4.76 15.91
N ALA A 251 6.77 3.82 14.99
CA ALA A 251 7.19 2.46 15.29
C ALA A 251 8.68 2.25 15.02
N ARG A 252 9.32 1.38 15.81
CA ARG A 252 10.74 1.05 15.70
C ARG A 252 10.99 -0.44 15.78
N VAL A 253 11.90 -0.91 14.94
CA VAL A 253 12.48 -2.26 15.02
C VAL A 253 13.99 -2.11 15.13
N ASN A 254 14.54 -2.53 16.28
CA ASN A 254 15.91 -2.21 16.68
C ASN A 254 16.16 -0.70 16.60
N GLU A 255 17.18 -0.27 15.84
CA GLU A 255 17.50 1.14 15.65
C GLU A 255 16.75 1.80 14.48
N HIS A 256 15.92 1.05 13.74
CA HIS A 256 15.26 1.56 12.55
C HIS A 256 13.82 1.99 12.84
N VAL A 257 13.57 3.28 12.69
CA VAL A 257 12.22 3.86 12.74
C VAL A 257 11.51 3.63 11.41
N PHE A 258 10.24 3.32 11.46
CA PHE A 258 9.39 3.22 10.26
C PHE A 258 8.03 3.88 10.50
N VAL A 259 7.43 4.43 9.44
CA VAL A 259 6.21 5.24 9.49
C VAL A 259 4.96 4.51 9.00
N ASN A 260 5.12 3.34 8.35
CA ASN A 260 4.01 2.57 7.82
C ASN A 260 4.08 1.09 8.20
N ASN A 261 5.05 0.34 7.69
CA ASN A 261 5.18 -1.10 7.97
C ASN A 261 6.64 -1.55 7.97
N ALA A 262 6.93 -2.59 8.73
CA ALA A 262 8.18 -3.35 8.65
C ALA A 262 7.88 -4.72 8.04
N SER A 263 8.66 -5.11 7.03
CA SER A 263 8.54 -6.41 6.37
C SER A 263 9.64 -7.34 6.82
N LEU A 264 9.27 -8.57 7.14
CA LEU A 264 10.16 -9.65 7.55
C LEU A 264 10.05 -10.83 6.58
N GLY A 265 11.06 -11.68 6.55
CA GLY A 265 11.02 -12.92 5.78
C GLY A 265 11.40 -12.78 4.32
N VAL A 266 10.81 -13.65 3.49
CA VAL A 266 11.13 -13.79 2.05
C VAL A 266 10.98 -12.47 1.31
N TYR A 267 9.89 -11.75 1.54
CA TYR A 267 9.63 -10.48 0.87
C TYR A 267 10.72 -9.44 1.17
N ALA A 268 11.10 -9.30 2.44
CA ALA A 268 12.13 -8.34 2.85
C ALA A 268 13.47 -8.64 2.15
N ARG A 269 13.91 -9.91 2.11
CA ARG A 269 15.14 -10.33 1.44
C ARG A 269 15.11 -10.04 -0.06
N VAL A 270 13.98 -10.30 -0.73
CA VAL A 270 13.85 -10.06 -2.17
C VAL A 270 13.91 -8.56 -2.47
N VAL A 271 13.21 -7.73 -1.69
CA VAL A 271 13.19 -6.27 -1.90
C VAL A 271 14.54 -5.62 -1.62
N GLN A 272 15.31 -6.15 -0.68
CA GLN A 272 16.65 -5.65 -0.36
C GLN A 272 17.71 -6.03 -1.41
N SER A 273 17.43 -6.99 -2.30
CA SER A 273 18.38 -7.37 -3.33
C SER A 273 18.62 -6.24 -4.33
N LYS A 274 19.89 -5.99 -4.67
CA LYS A 274 20.28 -4.92 -5.63
C LYS A 274 19.58 -5.07 -6.98
N CYS A 275 19.31 -6.31 -7.41
CA CYS A 275 18.65 -6.62 -8.69
C CYS A 275 17.13 -6.44 -8.69
N TYR A 276 16.50 -6.15 -7.55
CA TYR A 276 15.04 -6.07 -7.45
C TYR A 276 14.45 -4.90 -8.27
N ARG A 277 15.16 -3.77 -8.31
CA ARG A 277 14.71 -2.57 -9.04
C ARG A 277 14.71 -2.77 -10.55
N ASP A 278 15.66 -3.55 -11.06
CA ASP A 278 15.88 -3.76 -12.50
C ASP A 278 15.03 -4.88 -13.09
N GLY A 279 14.56 -5.82 -12.26
CA GLY A 279 13.77 -6.95 -12.73
C GLY A 279 13.09 -7.73 -11.63
N LYS A 280 11.97 -7.22 -11.13
CA LYS A 280 11.21 -7.81 -10.01
C LYS A 280 10.93 -9.31 -10.21
N LEU A 281 10.33 -9.69 -11.34
CA LEU A 281 9.94 -11.07 -11.61
C LEU A 281 11.14 -12.02 -11.74
N ARG A 282 12.24 -11.55 -12.35
CA ARG A 282 13.47 -12.32 -12.48
C ARG A 282 14.12 -12.56 -11.12
N THR A 283 14.15 -11.53 -10.28
CA THR A 283 14.68 -11.61 -8.90
C THR A 283 13.87 -12.60 -8.08
N TRP A 284 12.54 -12.54 -8.12
CA TRP A 284 11.66 -13.50 -7.45
C TRP A 284 11.91 -14.92 -7.90
N LYS A 285 11.91 -15.20 -9.21
CA LYS A 285 12.14 -16.54 -9.76
C LYS A 285 13.49 -17.15 -9.34
N ARG A 286 14.52 -16.31 -9.21
CA ARG A 286 15.84 -16.77 -8.79
C ARG A 286 15.93 -17.04 -7.29
N MET A 287 15.37 -16.17 -6.46
CA MET A 287 15.56 -16.23 -5.01
C MET A 287 14.54 -17.14 -4.31
N LEU A 288 13.34 -17.35 -4.88
CA LEU A 288 12.30 -18.15 -4.26
C LEU A 288 12.73 -19.61 -3.94
N PRO A 289 13.40 -20.34 -4.85
CA PRO A 289 13.86 -21.70 -4.56
C PRO A 289 14.88 -21.77 -3.41
N GLU A 290 15.77 -20.78 -3.32
CA GLU A 290 16.78 -20.70 -2.25
C GLU A 290 16.14 -20.39 -0.89
N MET A 291 15.05 -19.64 -0.87
CA MET A 291 14.40 -19.15 0.33
C MET A 291 13.29 -20.07 0.85
N LEU A 292 12.67 -20.85 -0.03
CA LEU A 292 11.59 -21.80 0.30
C LEU A 292 12.03 -23.27 0.20
N GLY A 293 13.25 -23.52 -0.31
CA GLY A 293 13.79 -24.87 -0.43
C GLY A 293 14.09 -25.51 0.92
N ARG A 294 14.31 -26.85 0.92
CA ARG A 294 14.58 -27.64 2.14
C ARG A 294 15.81 -27.19 2.95
N GLY A 295 16.70 -26.38 2.35
CA GLY A 295 17.88 -25.79 3.01
C GLY A 295 17.70 -24.34 3.45
N ALA A 296 16.50 -23.77 3.38
CA ALA A 296 16.26 -22.39 3.79
C ALA A 296 16.45 -22.24 5.30
N ALA A 297 17.31 -21.30 5.70
CA ALA A 297 17.51 -21.00 7.11
C ALA A 297 16.23 -20.39 7.70
N PRO A 298 15.75 -20.87 8.84
CA PRO A 298 14.62 -20.29 9.53
C PRO A 298 14.96 -18.85 9.97
N ILE A 299 13.92 -18.01 10.05
CA ILE A 299 14.05 -16.65 10.58
C ILE A 299 13.82 -16.74 12.08
N ASP A 300 14.83 -16.41 12.86
CA ASP A 300 14.71 -16.29 14.30
C ASP A 300 14.24 -14.86 14.64
N LEU A 301 13.07 -14.76 15.25
CA LEU A 301 12.46 -13.52 15.67
C LEU A 301 12.44 -13.45 17.19
N GLN A 302 13.14 -12.46 17.74
CA GLN A 302 13.07 -12.13 19.16
C GLN A 302 12.29 -10.81 19.32
N PHE A 303 11.26 -10.82 20.14
CA PHE A 303 10.48 -9.63 20.43
C PHE A 303 10.03 -9.62 21.89
N GLU A 304 9.86 -8.43 22.42
CA GLU A 304 9.39 -8.22 23.78
C GLU A 304 7.89 -7.86 23.75
N THR A 305 7.13 -8.54 24.58
CA THR A 305 5.72 -8.22 24.83
C THR A 305 5.57 -7.72 26.26
N PRO A 306 4.45 -7.06 26.62
CA PRO A 306 4.17 -6.71 28.02
C PRO A 306 4.19 -7.90 28.98
N GLY A 307 4.05 -9.14 28.47
CA GLY A 307 4.14 -10.37 29.23
C GLY A 307 5.51 -11.05 29.27
N GLY A 308 6.55 -10.41 28.70
CA GLY A 308 7.93 -10.93 28.69
C GLY A 308 8.49 -11.10 27.27
N ARG A 309 9.74 -11.57 27.24
CA ARG A 309 10.47 -11.81 25.99
C ARG A 309 10.01 -13.11 25.32
N CYS A 310 9.56 -13.01 24.07
CA CYS A 310 9.20 -14.16 23.26
C CYS A 310 10.22 -14.33 22.13
N SER A 311 10.69 -15.56 21.93
CA SER A 311 11.44 -15.95 20.73
C SER A 311 10.60 -16.95 19.94
N THR A 312 10.48 -16.74 18.63
CA THR A 312 9.81 -17.70 17.74
C THR A 312 10.63 -17.91 16.50
N SER A 313 10.94 -19.16 16.18
CA SER A 313 11.53 -19.52 14.89
C SER A 313 10.39 -19.65 13.89
N CYS A 314 10.30 -18.72 12.95
CA CYS A 314 9.27 -18.73 11.91
C CYS A 314 9.82 -19.40 10.65
N SER A 315 9.26 -20.54 10.27
CA SER A 315 9.47 -21.10 8.94
C SER A 315 8.71 -20.24 7.91
N THR A 316 9.43 -19.45 7.16
CA THR A 316 9.17 -18.89 5.81
C THR A 316 7.76 -18.47 5.36
N THR A 317 6.79 -18.26 6.24
CA THR A 317 5.51 -17.66 5.85
C THR A 317 5.58 -16.14 5.95
N PRO A 318 5.16 -15.37 4.91
CA PRO A 318 5.17 -13.92 4.97
C PRO A 318 4.13 -13.43 5.97
N THR A 319 4.56 -13.09 7.16
CA THR A 319 3.69 -12.45 8.15
C THR A 319 4.03 -10.96 8.17
N ALA A 320 3.08 -10.13 7.74
CA ALA A 320 3.13 -8.71 8.01
C ALA A 320 2.84 -8.51 9.50
N ALA A 321 3.87 -8.30 10.29
CA ALA A 321 3.70 -7.95 11.68
C ALA A 321 3.23 -6.49 11.76
N ARG A 322 1.95 -6.27 12.09
CA ARG A 322 1.49 -4.99 12.63
C ARG A 322 2.06 -4.86 14.04
N ALA A 323 3.08 -4.03 14.20
CA ALA A 323 3.57 -3.70 15.53
C ALA A 323 2.44 -2.99 16.30
N ARG A 324 2.08 -3.53 17.46
CA ARG A 324 1.29 -2.77 18.44
C ARG A 324 2.18 -1.68 19.02
N PRO A 325 1.66 -0.46 19.24
CA PRO A 325 2.45 0.61 19.82
C PRO A 325 2.94 0.21 21.24
N GLY A 326 4.25 0.19 21.41
CA GLY A 326 4.88 0.25 22.74
C GLY A 326 4.69 1.68 23.32
N PRO A 327 5.13 1.96 24.56
CA PRO A 327 4.98 3.28 25.15
C PRO A 327 5.54 4.33 24.19
N SER A 328 4.66 5.24 23.80
CA SER A 328 4.75 6.07 22.61
C SER A 328 5.85 7.12 22.68
N ALA A 329 6.84 7.01 21.80
CA ALA A 329 7.54 8.18 21.34
C ALA A 329 6.66 8.86 20.28
N ALA A 330 5.98 9.94 20.63
CA ALA A 330 5.08 10.67 19.75
C ALA A 330 5.84 11.72 18.94
N CYS A 331 5.61 11.74 17.62
CA CYS A 331 6.10 12.79 16.73
C CYS A 331 4.98 13.81 16.48
N SER A 332 5.31 15.10 16.53
CA SER A 332 4.39 16.16 16.14
C SER A 332 4.34 16.26 14.62
N GLN A 333 3.16 16.13 14.03
CA GLN A 333 2.92 16.11 12.60
C GLN A 333 2.00 17.26 12.20
N ARG A 334 2.40 18.05 11.19
CA ARG A 334 1.58 19.12 10.61
C ARG A 334 1.01 18.72 9.25
N CYS A 335 -0.25 19.05 9.03
CA CYS A 335 -0.99 18.82 7.80
C CYS A 335 -1.71 20.11 7.39
N GLY A 336 -1.78 20.43 6.10
CA GLY A 336 -2.51 21.57 5.58
C GLY A 336 -4.03 21.44 5.80
N ARG A 337 -4.74 22.57 6.00
CA ARG A 337 -6.20 22.60 6.25
C ARG A 337 -7.02 22.14 5.04
N ALA A 338 -6.55 22.36 3.82
CA ALA A 338 -7.23 21.94 2.60
C ALA A 338 -7.51 20.44 2.53
N ALA A 339 -6.70 19.61 3.21
CA ALA A 339 -6.93 18.17 3.32
C ALA A 339 -8.21 17.78 4.08
N ARG A 340 -8.90 18.73 4.74
CA ARG A 340 -10.16 18.48 5.47
C ARG A 340 -11.40 18.48 4.59
N SER A 341 -11.38 19.10 3.42
CA SER A 341 -12.57 19.23 2.56
C SER A 341 -12.87 17.97 1.75
N LEU A 342 -11.94 17.04 1.67
CA LEU A 342 -12.10 15.75 0.95
C LEU A 342 -12.54 14.59 1.87
N GLY A 343 -12.68 14.83 3.18
CA GLY A 343 -13.10 13.85 4.19
C GLY A 343 -14.48 14.14 4.81
N GLY A 344 -15.27 15.02 4.19
CA GLY A 344 -16.66 15.31 4.58
C GLY A 344 -17.68 14.49 3.80
#